data_bbaf114ce812ab5b7af59baa80ec4ee2
#
_entry.id   bbaf114ce812ab5b7af59baa80ec4ee2
#
_cell.length_a   1.000
_cell.length_b   1.000
_cell.length_c   1.000
_cell.angle_alpha   90.00
_cell.angle_beta   90.00
_cell.angle_gamma   90.00
#
_symmetry.space_group_name_H-M   'P 1'
#
loop_
_entity.id
_entity.type
_entity.pdbx_description
1 polymer ?
#
loop_
_entity_poly.entity_id
_entity_poly.type
_entity_poly.pdbx_seq_one_letter_code
_entity_poly.pdbx_strand_id
1 'polypeptide(L)'
;MTNEQLIGVIDVESEIVKFSVLNHSGNILLNSYRPIKLIKPYPGWVEVDAENIWNAVCTTIDEVIVKLELKKLSKDNIKIIGIINERDTILAWDSESSKPLCNAIHYTDTRTDTIIQDCKLICPKALHDIEDATGSKVTSMFSGIKLKWIINNKYIIKQLISTKNIKFGTLDTWIVWKLTKGNLYVTDITNASRTLLMNLKTLEWSPNACQFFDVPISLLPTIKSSSEYYGTIEETSLKGISIGSIFADHQAALYGLNFEKPGEIMSNYGNSCAVSCIIGTEFKRSNNGLITTVAYKIDKEPAVYAFEGWTSVGGKAIEWLKNNIKIVNSDEEIELLNIDASDVYFVPAFNGLAAPHWKPNAKGIICGMTHFTNKKHILRAALEAFCFHTKDVCIAFKKDTNIVPSQLFIDGLYSIYNNVLSYQADILGIDVISSQMTDDMAIYGSAKAAAKVINIEIGSHEWSLKITKPMTTEEEQRNRYSKWLKAIKRSTAITKPQPNQTVNNHNNFSTHFLSTAYLIAMMGMMAFSDKN
;
A
#
# COMPACT_ATOMS: atom_id res chain seq x y z
N MET A 1 29.06 -18.93 -23.58
CA MET A 1 27.95 -18.47 -22.76
C MET A 1 28.33 -17.07 -22.26
N THR A 2 27.54 -16.10 -22.49
CA THR A 2 27.78 -14.73 -21.99
C THR A 2 27.73 -14.75 -20.47
N ASN A 3 28.76 -14.20 -19.83
CA ASN A 3 28.90 -14.17 -18.37
C ASN A 3 28.01 -13.04 -17.77
N GLU A 4 26.81 -12.85 -18.34
CA GLU A 4 25.88 -11.79 -17.95
C GLU A 4 25.23 -12.14 -16.62
N GLN A 5 25.36 -11.26 -15.64
CA GLN A 5 24.73 -11.42 -14.33
C GLN A 5 23.39 -10.67 -14.34
N LEU A 6 22.35 -11.42 -14.05
CA LEU A 6 20.97 -10.92 -14.07
C LEU A 6 20.36 -10.96 -12.66
N ILE A 7 19.42 -10.06 -12.40
CA ILE A 7 18.66 -9.99 -11.17
C ILE A 7 17.18 -10.20 -11.52
N GLY A 8 16.53 -11.14 -10.85
CA GLY A 8 15.09 -11.33 -11.01
C GLY A 8 14.29 -10.56 -9.96
N VAL A 9 13.08 -10.12 -10.30
CA VAL A 9 12.14 -9.53 -9.35
C VAL A 9 10.76 -10.13 -9.59
N ILE A 10 10.19 -10.71 -8.54
CA ILE A 10 8.81 -11.16 -8.48
C ILE A 10 7.98 -10.03 -7.91
N ASP A 11 7.00 -9.55 -8.65
CA ASP A 11 6.09 -8.48 -8.29
C ASP A 11 4.68 -9.06 -8.15
N VAL A 12 4.11 -8.96 -6.95
CA VAL A 12 2.84 -9.59 -6.58
C VAL A 12 1.83 -8.55 -6.14
N GLU A 13 1.02 -8.13 -7.08
CA GLU A 13 -0.16 -7.32 -6.81
C GLU A 13 -1.43 -8.19 -6.86
N SER A 14 -2.53 -7.73 -6.29
CA SER A 14 -3.78 -8.51 -6.28
C SER A 14 -4.50 -8.56 -7.62
N GLU A 15 -4.21 -7.68 -8.55
CA GLU A 15 -4.81 -7.67 -9.89
C GLU A 15 -3.83 -8.13 -10.97
N ILE A 16 -2.54 -8.20 -10.68
CA ILE A 16 -1.50 -8.62 -11.61
C ILE A 16 -0.30 -9.21 -10.87
N VAL A 17 0.31 -10.24 -11.43
CA VAL A 17 1.61 -10.76 -11.00
C VAL A 17 2.57 -10.60 -12.16
N LYS A 18 3.78 -10.09 -11.89
CA LYS A 18 4.86 -9.94 -12.87
C LYS A 18 6.11 -10.69 -12.39
N PHE A 19 6.89 -11.18 -13.34
CA PHE A 19 8.28 -11.56 -13.11
C PHE A 19 9.15 -10.85 -14.12
N SER A 20 10.11 -10.06 -13.63
CA SER A 20 11.03 -9.27 -14.45
C SER A 20 12.46 -9.66 -14.19
N VAL A 21 13.28 -9.62 -15.22
CA VAL A 21 14.72 -9.87 -15.14
C VAL A 21 15.47 -8.66 -15.65
N LEU A 22 16.36 -8.13 -14.81
CA LEU A 22 17.14 -6.92 -15.06
C LEU A 22 18.61 -7.30 -15.30
N ASN A 23 19.28 -6.53 -16.14
CA ASN A 23 20.73 -6.58 -16.31
C ASN A 23 21.46 -5.69 -15.29
N HIS A 24 22.78 -5.72 -15.27
CA HIS A 24 23.63 -4.93 -14.38
C HIS A 24 23.50 -3.40 -14.61
N SER A 25 22.98 -2.95 -15.76
CA SER A 25 22.70 -1.54 -16.00
C SER A 25 21.36 -1.07 -15.44
N GLY A 26 20.59 -1.97 -14.79
CA GLY A 26 19.27 -1.66 -14.24
C GLY A 26 18.12 -1.70 -15.25
N ASN A 27 18.39 -2.12 -16.50
CA ASN A 27 17.35 -2.22 -17.53
C ASN A 27 16.62 -3.55 -17.43
N ILE A 28 15.28 -3.53 -17.56
CA ILE A 28 14.48 -4.74 -17.71
C ILE A 28 14.78 -5.36 -19.06
N LEU A 29 15.39 -6.54 -19.03
CA LEU A 29 15.73 -7.32 -20.21
C LEU A 29 14.56 -8.14 -20.72
N LEU A 30 13.80 -8.72 -19.80
CA LEU A 30 12.64 -9.58 -20.03
C LEU A 30 11.63 -9.43 -18.89
N ASN A 31 10.37 -9.58 -19.21
CA ASN A 31 9.30 -9.73 -18.23
C ASN A 31 8.20 -10.66 -18.74
N SER A 32 7.38 -11.10 -17.82
CA SER A 32 6.08 -11.72 -18.08
C SER A 32 5.10 -11.31 -16.98
N TYR A 33 3.82 -11.28 -17.31
CA TYR A 33 2.78 -10.93 -16.36
C TYR A 33 1.52 -11.77 -16.52
N ARG A 34 0.74 -11.91 -15.45
CA ARG A 34 -0.56 -12.57 -15.43
C ARG A 34 -1.57 -11.74 -14.66
N PRO A 35 -2.75 -11.46 -15.24
CA PRO A 35 -3.82 -10.80 -14.51
C PRO A 35 -4.42 -11.75 -13.46
N ILE A 36 -4.81 -11.18 -12.32
CA ILE A 36 -5.50 -11.86 -11.23
C ILE A 36 -6.88 -11.26 -11.08
N LYS A 37 -7.88 -12.10 -10.86
CA LYS A 37 -9.27 -11.67 -10.70
C LYS A 37 -9.61 -11.47 -9.23
N LEU A 38 -10.08 -10.27 -8.87
CA LEU A 38 -10.67 -10.01 -7.57
C LEU A 38 -12.05 -10.67 -7.44
N ILE A 39 -12.33 -11.21 -6.26
CA ILE A 39 -13.58 -11.85 -5.88
C ILE A 39 -14.34 -10.85 -4.99
N LYS A 40 -15.57 -10.52 -5.35
CA LYS A 40 -16.43 -9.56 -4.63
C LYS A 40 -17.74 -10.24 -4.22
N PRO A 41 -17.73 -11.09 -3.16
CA PRO A 41 -18.89 -11.92 -2.79
C PRO A 41 -20.06 -11.12 -2.22
N TYR A 42 -19.76 -9.98 -1.56
CA TYR A 42 -20.76 -9.08 -0.98
C TYR A 42 -20.32 -7.61 -1.14
N PRO A 43 -21.25 -6.65 -1.02
CA PRO A 43 -20.88 -5.23 -1.05
C PRO A 43 -19.82 -4.90 0.01
N GLY A 44 -18.72 -4.26 -0.41
CA GLY A 44 -17.59 -3.92 0.45
C GLY A 44 -16.59 -5.04 0.72
N TRP A 45 -16.91 -6.29 0.33
CA TRP A 45 -15.97 -7.41 0.44
C TRP A 45 -15.14 -7.55 -0.82
N VAL A 46 -13.83 -7.64 -0.65
CA VAL A 46 -12.88 -7.83 -1.74
C VAL A 46 -11.85 -8.87 -1.31
N GLU A 47 -11.77 -9.94 -2.07
CA GLU A 47 -10.91 -11.10 -1.80
C GLU A 47 -10.10 -11.46 -3.04
N VAL A 48 -9.02 -12.18 -2.83
CA VAL A 48 -8.24 -12.81 -3.90
C VAL A 48 -7.88 -14.25 -3.53
N ASP A 49 -7.93 -15.14 -4.50
CA ASP A 49 -7.52 -16.53 -4.31
C ASP A 49 -5.98 -16.61 -4.29
N ALA A 50 -5.42 -16.99 -3.15
CA ALA A 50 -3.98 -17.08 -2.94
C ALA A 50 -3.32 -18.16 -3.84
N GLU A 51 -4.02 -19.27 -4.14
CA GLU A 51 -3.48 -20.28 -5.05
C GLU A 51 -3.46 -19.76 -6.50
N ASN A 52 -4.39 -18.92 -6.92
CA ASN A 52 -4.33 -18.26 -8.23
C ASN A 52 -3.13 -17.32 -8.31
N ILE A 53 -2.81 -16.56 -7.23
CA ILE A 53 -1.58 -15.76 -7.15
C ILE A 53 -0.36 -16.66 -7.30
N TRP A 54 -0.28 -17.76 -6.53
CA TRP A 54 0.86 -18.69 -6.61
C TRP A 54 1.03 -19.29 -8.00
N ASN A 55 -0.05 -19.72 -8.63
CA ASN A 55 -0.02 -20.26 -9.99
C ASN A 55 0.46 -19.21 -11.02
N ALA A 56 0.06 -17.96 -10.84
CA ALA A 56 0.52 -16.86 -11.68
C ALA A 56 2.02 -16.59 -11.49
N VAL A 57 2.53 -16.65 -10.24
CA VAL A 57 3.98 -16.56 -9.97
C VAL A 57 4.73 -17.66 -10.69
N CYS A 58 4.32 -18.91 -10.55
CA CYS A 58 4.97 -20.03 -11.24
C CYS A 58 4.96 -19.84 -12.76
N THR A 59 3.81 -19.50 -13.32
CA THR A 59 3.63 -19.31 -14.77
C THR A 59 4.50 -18.18 -15.31
N THR A 60 4.55 -17.03 -14.63
CA THR A 60 5.37 -15.90 -15.09
C THR A 60 6.86 -16.19 -15.02
N ILE A 61 7.30 -16.93 -14.00
CA ILE A 61 8.69 -17.42 -13.89
C ILE A 61 9.02 -18.33 -15.07
N ASP A 62 8.23 -19.37 -15.31
CA ASP A 62 8.48 -20.35 -16.37
C ASP A 62 8.55 -19.70 -17.75
N GLU A 63 7.67 -18.74 -18.02
CA GLU A 63 7.66 -18.00 -19.29
C GLU A 63 8.90 -17.13 -19.47
N VAL A 64 9.38 -16.48 -18.42
CA VAL A 64 10.63 -15.69 -18.51
C VAL A 64 11.83 -16.61 -18.70
N ILE A 65 11.88 -17.79 -18.05
CA ILE A 65 12.96 -18.76 -18.28
C ILE A 65 12.99 -19.21 -19.75
N VAL A 66 11.82 -19.52 -20.35
CA VAL A 66 11.74 -19.83 -21.79
C VAL A 66 12.24 -18.66 -22.66
N LYS A 67 11.84 -17.41 -22.31
CA LYS A 67 12.31 -16.23 -23.03
C LYS A 67 13.83 -16.00 -22.90
N LEU A 68 14.44 -16.35 -21.74
CA LEU A 68 15.90 -16.30 -21.55
C LEU A 68 16.61 -17.28 -22.48
N GLU A 69 16.12 -18.52 -22.59
CA GLU A 69 16.68 -19.53 -23.47
C GLU A 69 16.67 -19.10 -24.93
N LEU A 70 15.60 -18.44 -25.40
CA LEU A 70 15.52 -17.84 -26.74
C LEU A 70 16.59 -16.76 -26.97
N LYS A 71 17.04 -16.08 -25.91
CA LYS A 71 18.16 -15.13 -25.94
C LYS A 71 19.54 -15.80 -25.72
N LYS A 72 19.63 -17.13 -25.67
CA LYS A 72 20.84 -17.89 -25.37
C LYS A 72 21.41 -17.63 -23.96
N LEU A 73 20.54 -17.24 -23.03
CA LEU A 73 20.79 -17.12 -21.60
C LEU A 73 20.11 -18.28 -20.88
N SER A 74 20.49 -18.55 -19.64
CA SER A 74 19.88 -19.58 -18.81
C SER A 74 19.47 -19.02 -17.44
N LYS A 75 18.72 -19.79 -16.65
CA LYS A 75 18.39 -19.44 -15.28
C LYS A 75 19.64 -19.18 -14.42
N ASP A 76 20.79 -19.81 -14.74
CA ASP A 76 22.04 -19.66 -13.99
C ASP A 76 22.65 -18.26 -14.15
N ASN A 77 22.19 -17.48 -15.13
CA ASN A 77 22.51 -16.08 -15.25
C ASN A 77 21.81 -15.23 -14.18
N ILE A 78 20.65 -15.67 -13.67
CA ILE A 78 19.95 -14.99 -12.57
C ILE A 78 20.68 -15.32 -11.26
N LYS A 79 21.30 -14.32 -10.63
CA LYS A 79 22.15 -14.52 -9.46
C LYS A 79 21.38 -14.42 -8.15
N ILE A 80 20.32 -13.62 -8.12
CA ILE A 80 19.54 -13.35 -6.93
C ILE A 80 18.14 -12.85 -7.33
N ILE A 81 17.17 -13.03 -6.42
CA ILE A 81 15.78 -12.59 -6.61
C ILE A 81 15.41 -11.55 -5.56
N GLY A 82 14.72 -10.50 -6.00
CA GLY A 82 13.93 -9.61 -5.16
C GLY A 82 12.44 -9.97 -5.24
N ILE A 83 11.71 -9.63 -4.18
CA ILE A 83 10.25 -9.78 -4.11
C ILE A 83 9.64 -8.44 -3.74
N ILE A 84 8.63 -8.00 -4.47
CA ILE A 84 7.78 -6.87 -4.11
C ILE A 84 6.32 -7.30 -4.12
N ASN A 85 5.52 -6.63 -3.31
CA ASN A 85 4.10 -6.94 -3.21
C ASN A 85 3.26 -5.72 -2.83
N GLU A 86 1.97 -5.76 -3.17
CA GLU A 86 1.02 -4.82 -2.61
C GLU A 86 0.88 -5.01 -1.10
N ARG A 87 0.63 -3.93 -0.39
CA ARG A 87 0.55 -3.91 1.07
C ARG A 87 -0.82 -4.32 1.61
N ASP A 88 -0.88 -4.66 2.90
CA ASP A 88 -2.10 -4.77 3.72
C ASP A 88 -3.02 -5.95 3.37
N THR A 89 -2.86 -6.62 2.22
CA THR A 89 -3.57 -7.85 1.88
C THR A 89 -3.05 -9.00 2.74
N ILE A 90 -3.96 -9.72 3.40
CA ILE A 90 -3.61 -10.69 4.44
C ILE A 90 -4.33 -12.02 4.24
N LEU A 91 -3.68 -13.11 4.59
CA LEU A 91 -4.27 -14.45 4.53
C LEU A 91 -3.82 -15.33 5.71
N ALA A 92 -4.48 -16.48 5.83
CA ALA A 92 -4.16 -17.55 6.76
C ALA A 92 -4.07 -18.87 6.01
N TRP A 93 -3.09 -19.72 6.38
CA TRP A 93 -2.92 -21.05 5.78
C TRP A 93 -2.54 -22.09 6.82
N ASP A 94 -2.81 -23.33 6.50
CA ASP A 94 -2.39 -24.49 7.28
C ASP A 94 -0.89 -24.72 7.08
N SER A 95 -0.13 -24.85 8.19
CA SER A 95 1.33 -24.93 8.14
C SER A 95 1.87 -26.27 7.65
N GLU A 96 1.08 -27.35 7.70
CA GLU A 96 1.49 -28.68 7.27
C GLU A 96 1.23 -28.87 5.78
N SER A 97 0.00 -28.57 5.34
CA SER A 97 -0.40 -28.72 3.94
C SER A 97 -0.05 -27.54 3.05
N SER A 98 0.33 -26.38 3.63
CA SER A 98 0.53 -25.12 2.92
C SER A 98 -0.71 -24.65 2.12
N LYS A 99 -1.93 -25.07 2.50
CA LYS A 99 -3.17 -24.69 1.83
C LYS A 99 -3.78 -23.46 2.49
N PRO A 100 -4.22 -22.46 1.73
CA PRO A 100 -4.99 -21.34 2.26
C PRO A 100 -6.27 -21.84 2.95
N LEU A 101 -6.59 -21.27 4.11
CA LEU A 101 -7.79 -21.57 4.88
C LEU A 101 -8.97 -20.66 4.49
N CYS A 102 -8.69 -19.61 3.78
CA CYS A 102 -9.64 -18.68 3.18
C CYS A 102 -8.97 -17.91 2.05
N ASN A 103 -9.75 -17.24 1.21
CA ASN A 103 -9.20 -16.25 0.29
C ASN A 103 -8.46 -15.16 1.07
N ALA A 104 -7.41 -14.59 0.48
CA ALA A 104 -6.75 -13.43 1.03
C ALA A 104 -7.71 -12.23 1.05
N ILE A 105 -7.77 -11.51 2.18
CA ILE A 105 -8.61 -10.32 2.31
C ILE A 105 -7.81 -9.12 1.79
N HIS A 106 -8.31 -8.54 0.70
CA HIS A 106 -7.67 -7.45 -0.01
C HIS A 106 -7.61 -6.15 0.82
N TYR A 107 -6.66 -5.25 0.53
CA TYR A 107 -6.50 -3.99 1.28
C TYR A 107 -7.70 -3.04 1.15
N THR A 108 -8.48 -3.11 0.06
CA THR A 108 -9.68 -2.28 -0.14
C THR A 108 -10.96 -2.87 0.50
N ASP A 109 -10.87 -4.03 1.15
CA ASP A 109 -12.00 -4.67 1.82
C ASP A 109 -12.45 -3.87 3.04
N THR A 110 -13.76 -3.67 3.18
CA THR A 110 -14.37 -2.85 4.24
C THR A 110 -15.20 -3.66 5.24
N ARG A 111 -15.15 -5.02 5.19
CA ARG A 111 -15.94 -5.89 6.07
C ARG A 111 -15.71 -5.67 7.57
N THR A 112 -14.58 -5.08 7.93
CA THR A 112 -14.20 -4.84 9.34
C THR A 112 -14.64 -3.48 9.88
N ASP A 113 -15.31 -2.64 9.10
CA ASP A 113 -15.73 -1.29 9.52
C ASP A 113 -16.62 -1.31 10.75
N THR A 114 -17.52 -2.29 10.88
CA THR A 114 -18.37 -2.45 12.08
C THR A 114 -17.55 -2.76 13.32
N ILE A 115 -16.56 -3.64 13.23
CA ILE A 115 -15.66 -3.98 14.35
C ILE A 115 -14.91 -2.74 14.80
N ILE A 116 -14.45 -1.92 13.86
CA ILE A 116 -13.72 -0.68 14.19
C ILE A 116 -14.63 0.31 14.92
N GLN A 117 -15.90 0.44 14.53
CA GLN A 117 -16.86 1.29 15.23
C GLN A 117 -17.06 0.80 16.67
N ASP A 118 -17.24 -0.51 16.86
CA ASP A 118 -17.38 -1.11 18.19
C ASP A 118 -16.13 -0.86 19.05
N CYS A 119 -14.93 -1.03 18.50
CA CYS A 119 -13.68 -0.75 19.20
C CYS A 119 -13.56 0.74 19.63
N LYS A 120 -13.99 1.67 18.78
CA LYS A 120 -14.00 3.10 19.12
C LYS A 120 -14.92 3.44 20.27
N LEU A 121 -16.02 2.71 20.42
CA LEU A 121 -16.98 2.92 21.50
C LEU A 121 -16.56 2.25 22.82
N ILE A 122 -16.04 1.00 22.72
CA ILE A 122 -15.79 0.15 23.88
C ILE A 122 -14.41 0.43 24.50
N CYS A 123 -13.37 0.63 23.69
CA CYS A 123 -11.98 0.72 24.14
C CYS A 123 -11.17 1.84 23.46
N PRO A 124 -11.63 3.11 23.53
CA PRO A 124 -10.99 4.22 22.81
C PRO A 124 -9.53 4.45 23.26
N LYS A 125 -9.19 4.22 24.54
CA LYS A 125 -7.82 4.39 25.03
C LYS A 125 -6.88 3.34 24.42
N ALA A 126 -7.25 2.05 24.47
CA ALA A 126 -6.43 0.99 23.87
C ALA A 126 -6.24 1.20 22.35
N LEU A 127 -7.29 1.68 21.66
CA LEU A 127 -7.20 2.04 20.26
C LEU A 127 -6.16 3.16 20.03
N HIS A 128 -6.17 4.20 20.86
CA HIS A 128 -5.21 5.30 20.78
C HIS A 128 -3.78 4.81 21.01
N ASP A 129 -3.55 3.97 22.05
CA ASP A 129 -2.24 3.43 22.37
C ASP A 129 -1.66 2.60 21.18
N ILE A 130 -2.53 1.85 20.47
CA ILE A 130 -2.15 1.11 19.27
C ILE A 130 -1.80 2.07 18.14
N GLU A 131 -2.64 3.08 17.87
CA GLU A 131 -2.39 4.10 16.85
C GLU A 131 -1.07 4.83 17.10
N ASP A 132 -0.70 5.06 18.36
CA ASP A 132 0.56 5.68 18.75
C ASP A 132 1.76 4.76 18.50
N ALA A 133 1.64 3.49 18.82
CA ALA A 133 2.72 2.52 18.64
C ALA A 133 2.95 2.17 17.17
N THR A 134 1.87 2.11 16.38
CA THR A 134 1.89 1.66 14.98
C THR A 134 1.88 2.78 13.95
N GLY A 135 1.81 4.04 14.41
CA GLY A 135 1.92 5.23 13.55
C GLY A 135 0.71 5.52 12.66
N SER A 136 -0.41 4.81 12.82
CA SER A 136 -1.58 4.96 11.95
C SER A 136 -2.90 4.85 12.69
N LYS A 137 -3.94 5.43 12.10
CA LYS A 137 -5.33 5.20 12.52
C LYS A 137 -5.77 3.78 12.21
N VAL A 138 -6.53 3.17 13.14
CA VAL A 138 -7.12 1.85 12.89
C VAL A 138 -8.26 1.98 11.88
N THR A 139 -8.08 1.38 10.72
CA THR A 139 -9.06 1.32 9.62
C THR A 139 -9.10 -0.07 8.99
N SER A 140 -10.14 -0.35 8.19
CA SER A 140 -10.32 -1.63 7.49
C SER A 140 -9.21 -1.95 6.49
N MET A 141 -8.41 -0.99 6.08
CA MET A 141 -7.29 -1.19 5.18
C MET A 141 -6.25 -2.15 5.75
N PHE A 142 -5.91 -2.03 7.03
CA PHE A 142 -4.77 -2.70 7.64
C PHE A 142 -5.00 -4.16 8.01
N SER A 143 -3.92 -4.95 8.01
CA SER A 143 -3.95 -6.41 8.19
C SER A 143 -4.44 -6.85 9.57
N GLY A 144 -4.06 -6.17 10.67
CA GLY A 144 -4.37 -6.61 12.04
C GLY A 144 -5.87 -6.74 12.31
N ILE A 145 -6.69 -5.77 11.89
CA ILE A 145 -8.13 -5.82 12.06
C ILE A 145 -8.80 -6.90 11.18
N LYS A 146 -8.23 -7.18 9.99
CA LYS A 146 -8.68 -8.29 9.14
C LYS A 146 -8.35 -9.64 9.75
N LEU A 147 -7.19 -9.79 10.38
CA LEU A 147 -6.84 -11.00 11.13
C LEU A 147 -7.81 -11.23 12.29
N LYS A 148 -8.13 -10.18 13.05
CA LYS A 148 -9.18 -10.27 14.10
C LYS A 148 -10.50 -10.79 13.52
N TRP A 149 -10.91 -10.29 12.36
CA TRP A 149 -12.11 -10.78 11.68
C TRP A 149 -11.98 -12.26 11.27
N ILE A 150 -10.87 -12.65 10.64
CA ILE A 150 -10.58 -14.03 10.22
C ILE A 150 -10.69 -14.98 11.42
N ILE A 151 -9.99 -14.66 12.51
CA ILE A 151 -9.96 -15.47 13.73
C ILE A 151 -11.36 -15.62 14.32
N ASN A 152 -12.16 -14.56 14.34
CA ASN A 152 -13.47 -14.58 14.96
C ASN A 152 -14.56 -15.23 14.11
N ASN A 153 -14.42 -15.23 12.78
CA ASN A 153 -15.48 -15.69 11.87
C ASN A 153 -15.20 -17.06 11.21
N LYS A 154 -14.02 -17.64 11.40
CA LYS A 154 -13.66 -18.95 10.83
C LYS A 154 -13.39 -19.97 11.94
N TYR A 155 -14.35 -20.86 12.19
CA TYR A 155 -14.26 -21.86 13.26
C TYR A 155 -13.00 -22.73 13.16
N ILE A 156 -12.65 -23.20 11.98
CA ILE A 156 -11.46 -24.03 11.74
C ILE A 156 -10.16 -23.30 12.19
N ILE A 157 -10.10 -21.98 12.02
CA ILE A 157 -8.93 -21.19 12.38
C ILE A 157 -8.73 -21.17 13.90
N LYS A 158 -9.81 -21.06 14.69
CA LYS A 158 -9.73 -21.14 16.16
C LYS A 158 -9.17 -22.49 16.63
N GLN A 159 -9.55 -23.58 15.96
CA GLN A 159 -9.00 -24.92 16.26
C GLN A 159 -7.49 -25.00 15.93
N LEU A 160 -7.11 -24.53 14.73
CA LEU A 160 -5.71 -24.57 14.29
C LEU A 160 -4.80 -23.65 15.09
N ILE A 161 -5.30 -22.58 15.67
CA ILE A 161 -4.55 -21.71 16.61
C ILE A 161 -4.14 -22.53 17.85
N SER A 162 -5.05 -23.35 18.42
CA SER A 162 -4.76 -24.15 19.61
C SER A 162 -3.71 -25.21 19.37
N THR A 163 -3.63 -25.77 18.16
CA THR A 163 -2.62 -26.76 17.75
C THR A 163 -1.34 -26.12 17.18
N LYS A 164 -1.33 -24.79 16.96
CA LYS A 164 -0.27 -24.02 16.29
C LYS A 164 0.00 -24.43 14.83
N ASN A 165 -0.94 -25.14 14.20
CA ASN A 165 -0.83 -25.59 12.81
C ASN A 165 -1.37 -24.55 11.81
N ILE A 166 -1.21 -23.27 12.12
CA ILE A 166 -1.63 -22.15 11.30
C ILE A 166 -0.53 -21.11 11.18
N LYS A 167 -0.48 -20.45 10.03
CA LYS A 167 0.34 -19.28 9.76
C LYS A 167 -0.54 -18.14 9.29
N PHE A 168 -0.13 -16.91 9.64
CA PHE A 168 -0.73 -15.66 9.16
C PHE A 168 0.34 -14.85 8.44
N GLY A 169 0.00 -14.21 7.35
CA GLY A 169 0.97 -13.37 6.65
C GLY A 169 0.36 -12.51 5.57
N THR A 170 1.09 -11.47 5.24
CA THR A 170 0.92 -10.66 4.05
C THR A 170 1.39 -11.44 2.81
N LEU A 171 1.20 -10.90 1.61
CA LEU A 171 1.50 -11.62 0.37
C LEU A 171 2.98 -12.00 0.28
N ASP A 172 3.91 -11.13 0.72
CA ASP A 172 5.34 -11.45 0.78
C ASP A 172 5.61 -12.73 1.58
N THR A 173 5.05 -12.81 2.80
CA THR A 173 5.21 -13.98 3.67
C THR A 173 4.71 -15.25 3.01
N TRP A 174 3.55 -15.18 2.34
CA TRP A 174 2.96 -16.31 1.62
C TRP A 174 3.84 -16.77 0.46
N ILE A 175 4.30 -15.82 -0.36
CA ILE A 175 5.14 -16.13 -1.53
C ILE A 175 6.48 -16.73 -1.09
N VAL A 176 7.15 -16.17 -0.08
CA VAL A 176 8.38 -16.71 0.48
C VAL A 176 8.15 -18.12 1.04
N TRP A 177 7.06 -18.33 1.79
CA TRP A 177 6.68 -19.65 2.29
C TRP A 177 6.56 -20.68 1.15
N LYS A 178 5.85 -20.33 0.09
CA LYS A 178 5.67 -21.23 -1.07
C LYS A 178 6.98 -21.45 -1.82
N LEU A 179 7.77 -20.41 -2.09
CA LEU A 179 9.07 -20.51 -2.78
C LEU A 179 10.06 -21.39 -2.04
N THR A 180 9.98 -21.44 -0.70
CA THR A 180 10.93 -22.16 0.15
C THR A 180 10.37 -23.48 0.74
N LYS A 181 9.24 -23.96 0.24
CA LYS A 181 8.57 -25.19 0.76
C LYS A 181 8.32 -25.15 2.27
N GLY A 182 7.98 -23.97 2.81
CA GLY A 182 7.74 -23.81 4.22
C GLY A 182 8.99 -23.69 5.11
N ASN A 183 10.20 -23.66 4.54
CA ASN A 183 11.44 -23.53 5.32
C ASN A 183 11.64 -22.12 5.88
N LEU A 184 11.06 -21.09 5.26
CA LEU A 184 11.15 -19.72 5.72
C LEU A 184 9.76 -19.15 6.01
N TYR A 185 9.63 -18.64 7.23
CA TYR A 185 8.43 -17.93 7.67
C TYR A 185 8.82 -16.53 8.16
N VAL A 186 8.91 -15.61 7.20
CA VAL A 186 9.42 -14.25 7.38
C VAL A 186 8.54 -13.24 6.67
N THR A 187 8.59 -11.99 7.13
CA THR A 187 8.08 -10.80 6.44
C THR A 187 9.15 -9.71 6.50
N ASP A 188 9.12 -8.77 5.57
CA ASP A 188 10.00 -7.63 5.67
C ASP A 188 9.39 -6.52 6.54
N ILE A 189 10.25 -5.61 6.98
CA ILE A 189 9.88 -4.53 7.87
C ILE A 189 8.90 -3.53 7.23
N THR A 190 8.91 -3.36 5.90
CA THR A 190 8.00 -2.45 5.19
C THR A 190 6.59 -2.99 5.19
N ASN A 191 6.41 -4.29 4.95
CA ASN A 191 5.13 -4.98 5.09
C ASN A 191 4.67 -5.03 6.55
N ALA A 192 5.55 -5.40 7.49
CA ALA A 192 5.23 -5.46 8.91
C ALA A 192 4.75 -4.11 9.45
N SER A 193 5.34 -2.99 9.03
CA SER A 193 4.97 -1.63 9.45
C SER A 193 3.53 -1.24 9.09
N ARG A 194 2.92 -1.96 8.15
CA ARG A 194 1.56 -1.71 7.65
C ARG A 194 0.50 -2.61 8.29
N THR A 195 0.87 -3.50 9.18
CA THR A 195 -0.05 -4.48 9.74
C THR A 195 -0.90 -3.97 10.91
N LEU A 196 -0.57 -2.84 11.54
CA LEU A 196 -1.02 -2.40 12.87
C LEU A 196 -0.61 -3.37 14.00
N LEU A 197 0.32 -4.28 13.76
CA LEU A 197 0.81 -5.24 14.75
C LEU A 197 2.25 -4.93 15.17
N MET A 198 3.01 -4.18 14.37
CA MET A 198 4.40 -3.83 14.66
C MET A 198 4.49 -2.48 15.38
N ASN A 199 5.29 -2.44 16.45
CA ASN A 199 5.67 -1.18 17.09
C ASN A 199 6.79 -0.51 16.27
N LEU A 200 6.53 0.69 15.76
CA LEU A 200 7.47 1.41 14.88
C LEU A 200 8.72 1.94 15.60
N LYS A 201 8.73 2.01 16.94
CA LYS A 201 9.91 2.42 17.70
C LYS A 201 10.88 1.26 17.93
N THR A 202 10.34 0.08 18.26
CA THR A 202 11.16 -1.11 18.54
C THR A 202 11.41 -1.95 17.29
N LEU A 203 10.60 -1.77 16.25
CA LEU A 203 10.61 -2.56 15.01
C LEU A 203 10.31 -4.05 15.23
N GLU A 204 9.53 -4.34 16.27
CA GLU A 204 9.12 -5.68 16.67
C GLU A 204 7.58 -5.77 16.75
N TRP A 205 7.05 -6.98 16.75
CA TRP A 205 5.62 -7.20 16.99
C TRP A 205 5.22 -6.63 18.35
N SER A 206 4.19 -5.79 18.38
CA SER A 206 3.68 -5.17 19.61
C SER A 206 2.81 -6.15 20.40
N PRO A 207 3.18 -6.54 21.63
CA PRO A 207 2.33 -7.40 22.45
C PRO A 207 0.92 -6.83 22.65
N ASN A 208 0.82 -5.52 22.91
CA ASN A 208 -0.44 -4.84 23.15
C ASN A 208 -1.34 -4.84 21.90
N ALA A 209 -0.76 -4.56 20.74
CA ALA A 209 -1.51 -4.57 19.48
C ALA A 209 -1.94 -6.01 19.12
N CYS A 210 -1.07 -6.99 19.25
CA CYS A 210 -1.39 -8.39 19.00
C CYS A 210 -2.50 -8.89 19.93
N GLN A 211 -2.45 -8.53 21.20
CA GLN A 211 -3.50 -8.85 22.18
C GLN A 211 -4.84 -8.18 21.81
N PHE A 212 -4.83 -6.89 21.41
CA PHE A 212 -6.03 -6.17 21.01
C PHE A 212 -6.72 -6.79 19.79
N PHE A 213 -5.93 -7.25 18.83
CA PHE A 213 -6.45 -7.89 17.63
C PHE A 213 -6.67 -9.40 17.77
N ASP A 214 -6.45 -9.99 18.96
CA ASP A 214 -6.57 -11.43 19.26
C ASP A 214 -5.61 -12.29 18.40
N VAL A 215 -4.46 -11.73 18.01
CA VAL A 215 -3.45 -12.41 17.17
C VAL A 215 -2.28 -12.91 18.04
N PRO A 216 -2.08 -14.21 18.20
CA PRO A 216 -0.94 -14.73 18.95
C PRO A 216 0.39 -14.39 18.27
N ILE A 217 1.31 -13.70 18.97
CA ILE A 217 2.63 -13.33 18.43
C ILE A 217 3.38 -14.55 17.89
N SER A 218 3.28 -15.68 18.58
CA SER A 218 3.95 -16.93 18.18
C SER A 218 3.52 -17.48 16.81
N LEU A 219 2.44 -16.96 16.26
CA LEU A 219 1.90 -17.35 14.96
C LEU A 219 2.18 -16.30 13.88
N LEU A 220 2.92 -15.24 14.19
CA LEU A 220 3.36 -14.22 13.22
C LEU A 220 4.75 -14.54 12.66
N PRO A 221 5.07 -14.10 11.44
CA PRO A 221 6.37 -14.31 10.83
C PRO A 221 7.48 -13.55 11.56
N THR A 222 8.74 -13.96 11.36
CA THR A 222 9.88 -13.17 11.82
C THR A 222 10.03 -11.93 10.94
N ILE A 223 10.13 -10.75 11.56
CA ILE A 223 10.40 -9.50 10.86
C ILE A 223 11.89 -9.44 10.48
N LYS A 224 12.16 -9.13 9.22
CA LYS A 224 13.48 -9.02 8.63
C LYS A 224 13.70 -7.64 8.03
N SER A 225 14.95 -7.27 7.75
CA SER A 225 15.25 -6.06 6.97
C SER A 225 14.74 -6.23 5.53
N SER A 226 14.59 -5.14 4.79
CA SER A 226 14.11 -5.22 3.39
C SER A 226 15.17 -5.78 2.42
N SER A 227 16.44 -5.79 2.82
CA SER A 227 17.55 -6.35 2.03
C SER A 227 18.52 -7.08 2.94
N GLU A 228 18.51 -8.40 2.86
CA GLU A 228 19.45 -9.32 3.50
C GLU A 228 19.38 -10.68 2.78
N TYR A 229 20.29 -11.60 3.08
CA TYR A 229 20.16 -12.97 2.61
C TYR A 229 19.03 -13.68 3.38
N TYR A 230 17.92 -13.95 2.67
CA TYR A 230 16.77 -14.63 3.29
C TYR A 230 16.86 -16.15 3.24
N GLY A 231 17.45 -16.70 2.19
CA GLY A 231 17.55 -18.13 1.93
C GLY A 231 17.47 -18.44 0.45
N THR A 232 17.25 -19.71 0.14
CA THR A 232 17.28 -20.25 -1.24
C THR A 232 15.90 -20.75 -1.64
N ILE A 233 15.52 -20.52 -2.88
CA ILE A 233 14.29 -21.03 -3.49
C ILE A 233 14.40 -22.54 -3.67
N GLU A 234 13.37 -23.27 -3.21
CA GLU A 234 13.26 -24.74 -3.30
C GLU A 234 12.19 -25.21 -4.29
N GLU A 235 11.32 -24.29 -4.70
CA GLU A 235 10.24 -24.52 -5.67
C GLU A 235 10.48 -23.72 -6.96
N THR A 236 9.70 -23.98 -7.99
CA THR A 236 9.74 -23.34 -9.30
C THR A 236 11.01 -23.63 -10.11
N SER A 237 11.04 -23.14 -11.33
CA SER A 237 12.22 -23.19 -12.21
C SER A 237 13.42 -22.39 -11.67
N LEU A 238 13.21 -21.53 -10.64
CA LEU A 238 14.26 -20.76 -9.97
C LEU A 238 14.94 -21.52 -8.82
N LYS A 239 14.64 -22.79 -8.62
CA LYS A 239 15.26 -23.59 -7.56
C LYS A 239 16.79 -23.43 -7.54
N GLY A 240 17.33 -23.18 -6.35
CA GLY A 240 18.75 -22.94 -6.09
C GLY A 240 19.17 -21.48 -6.10
N ILE A 241 18.29 -20.55 -6.53
CA ILE A 241 18.59 -19.11 -6.54
C ILE A 241 18.22 -18.51 -5.18
N SER A 242 19.02 -17.56 -4.71
CA SER A 242 18.83 -16.89 -3.41
C SER A 242 17.79 -15.77 -3.49
N ILE A 243 17.09 -15.52 -2.36
CA ILE A 243 16.23 -14.35 -2.16
C ILE A 243 17.05 -13.31 -1.40
N GLY A 244 17.17 -12.10 -1.96
CA GLY A 244 18.00 -11.02 -1.41
C GLY A 244 17.24 -9.77 -0.99
N SER A 245 16.01 -9.59 -1.45
CA SER A 245 15.18 -8.47 -1.00
C SER A 245 13.70 -8.84 -0.95
N ILE A 246 13.01 -8.22 0.00
CA ILE A 246 11.55 -8.24 0.12
C ILE A 246 11.11 -6.83 0.48
N PHE A 247 10.15 -6.28 -0.27
CA PHE A 247 9.59 -4.94 -0.03
C PHE A 247 8.10 -4.90 -0.32
N ALA A 248 7.43 -3.98 0.34
CA ALA A 248 6.21 -3.42 -0.22
C ALA A 248 6.54 -2.56 -1.46
N ASP A 249 5.68 -2.59 -2.46
CA ASP A 249 5.85 -1.97 -3.79
C ASP A 249 6.29 -0.49 -3.72
N HIS A 250 5.50 0.33 -3.05
CA HIS A 250 5.75 1.76 -2.92
C HIS A 250 7.07 2.08 -2.18
N GLN A 251 7.43 1.27 -1.19
CA GLN A 251 8.68 1.39 -0.44
C GLN A 251 9.90 0.97 -1.26
N ALA A 252 9.76 -0.03 -2.11
CA ALA A 252 10.80 -0.41 -3.06
C ALA A 252 11.13 0.76 -4.00
N ALA A 253 10.11 1.49 -4.49
CA ALA A 253 10.31 2.67 -5.32
C ALA A 253 11.07 3.79 -4.59
N LEU A 254 10.76 4.05 -3.31
CA LEU A 254 11.52 5.02 -2.50
C LEU A 254 13.00 4.66 -2.40
N TYR A 255 13.31 3.37 -2.18
CA TYR A 255 14.69 2.89 -2.17
C TYR A 255 15.35 2.99 -3.55
N GLY A 256 14.62 2.70 -4.61
CA GLY A 256 15.07 2.86 -6.00
C GLY A 256 15.51 4.29 -6.31
N LEU A 257 14.76 5.27 -5.85
CA LEU A 257 15.05 6.71 -5.98
C LEU A 257 16.21 7.20 -5.10
N ASN A 258 16.77 6.38 -4.21
CA ASN A 258 17.73 6.77 -3.17
C ASN A 258 17.19 7.84 -2.21
N PHE A 259 15.91 7.83 -1.94
CA PHE A 259 15.28 8.76 -1.01
C PHE A 259 15.61 8.38 0.44
N GLU A 260 16.32 9.25 1.13
CA GLU A 260 16.84 9.08 2.49
C GLU A 260 16.69 10.34 3.33
N LYS A 261 16.73 11.50 2.68
CA LYS A 261 16.79 12.79 3.35
C LYS A 261 15.38 13.31 3.66
N PRO A 262 15.17 13.90 4.86
CA PRO A 262 13.91 14.55 5.18
C PRO A 262 13.51 15.59 4.12
N GLY A 263 12.25 15.49 3.65
CA GLY A 263 11.70 16.38 2.63
C GLY A 263 11.72 15.83 1.21
N GLU A 264 12.41 14.73 0.95
CA GLU A 264 12.25 13.99 -0.31
C GLU A 264 10.87 13.36 -0.36
N ILE A 265 10.15 13.58 -1.47
CA ILE A 265 8.74 13.21 -1.60
C ILE A 265 8.48 12.51 -2.93
N MET A 266 7.74 11.43 -2.87
CA MET A 266 7.26 10.68 -4.02
C MET A 266 5.74 10.53 -3.96
N SER A 267 5.10 10.64 -5.10
CA SER A 267 3.68 10.30 -5.29
C SER A 267 3.54 9.22 -6.34
N ASN A 268 2.82 8.15 -6.03
CA ASN A 268 2.42 7.14 -7.01
C ASN A 268 0.98 7.43 -7.46
N TYR A 269 0.79 7.63 -8.77
CA TYR A 269 -0.50 7.89 -9.42
C TYR A 269 -0.98 6.65 -10.18
N GLY A 270 -1.39 5.65 -9.42
CA GLY A 270 -2.00 4.42 -9.91
C GLY A 270 -3.53 4.40 -9.74
N ASN A 271 -4.10 3.22 -9.61
CA ASN A 271 -5.52 3.00 -9.28
C ASN A 271 -5.90 3.63 -7.93
N SER A 272 -5.04 3.50 -6.93
CA SER A 272 -5.00 4.31 -5.71
C SER A 272 -3.89 5.35 -5.86
N CYS A 273 -3.81 6.31 -4.95
CA CYS A 273 -2.67 7.23 -4.87
C CYS A 273 -2.05 7.19 -3.49
N ALA A 274 -0.73 7.06 -3.45
CA ALA A 274 0.06 7.14 -2.23
C ALA A 274 1.11 8.24 -2.38
N VAL A 275 1.27 9.04 -1.33
CA VAL A 275 2.27 10.10 -1.25
C VAL A 275 3.13 9.85 -0.04
N SER A 276 4.42 9.63 -0.23
CA SER A 276 5.38 9.42 0.86
C SER A 276 6.40 10.53 0.93
N CYS A 277 6.60 11.03 2.14
CA CYS A 277 7.58 12.08 2.47
C CYS A 277 8.57 11.50 3.48
N ILE A 278 9.85 11.43 3.13
CA ILE A 278 10.90 10.95 4.04
C ILE A 278 11.04 11.88 5.24
N ILE A 279 11.17 11.30 6.44
CA ILE A 279 11.37 12.03 7.70
C ILE A 279 12.71 11.70 8.39
N GLY A 280 13.54 10.86 7.77
CA GLY A 280 14.85 10.41 8.27
C GLY A 280 14.79 9.13 9.08
N THR A 281 15.77 8.91 9.94
CA THR A 281 15.98 7.65 10.67
C THR A 281 15.33 7.62 12.07
N GLU A 282 14.71 8.70 12.50
CA GLU A 282 14.02 8.77 13.79
C GLU A 282 12.51 8.60 13.61
N PHE A 283 11.91 7.72 14.42
CA PHE A 283 10.46 7.60 14.48
C PHE A 283 9.83 8.90 14.99
N LYS A 284 8.88 9.44 14.21
CA LYS A 284 8.04 10.56 14.59
C LYS A 284 6.59 10.22 14.25
N ARG A 285 5.66 10.61 15.12
CA ARG A 285 4.24 10.52 14.82
C ARG A 285 3.75 11.80 14.16
N SER A 286 2.90 11.66 13.16
CA SER A 286 2.20 12.81 12.58
C SER A 286 1.08 13.28 13.52
N ASN A 287 1.02 14.59 13.76
CA ASN A 287 -0.08 15.25 14.47
C ASN A 287 -1.12 15.84 13.50
N ASN A 288 -0.82 15.82 12.19
CA ASN A 288 -1.67 16.38 11.15
C ASN A 288 -2.31 15.33 10.24
N GLY A 289 -2.44 14.09 10.72
CA GLY A 289 -3.24 13.04 10.09
C GLY A 289 -2.50 12.18 9.07
N LEU A 290 -1.19 12.30 8.94
CA LEU A 290 -0.41 11.39 8.10
C LEU A 290 -0.18 10.05 8.81
N ILE A 291 0.06 9.01 8.03
CA ILE A 291 0.51 7.71 8.51
C ILE A 291 2.02 7.78 8.68
N THR A 292 2.56 7.28 9.78
CA THR A 292 3.99 6.98 9.90
C THR A 292 4.22 5.54 9.49
N THR A 293 5.21 5.31 8.64
CA THR A 293 5.59 3.96 8.16
C THR A 293 7.10 3.85 8.03
N VAL A 294 7.61 2.62 7.95
CA VAL A 294 9.01 2.40 7.55
C VAL A 294 9.09 2.50 6.03
N ALA A 295 9.94 3.40 5.53
CA ALA A 295 10.25 3.51 4.11
C ALA A 295 11.09 2.30 3.65
N TYR A 296 12.13 1.96 4.40
CA TYR A 296 12.93 0.74 4.20
C TYR A 296 13.95 0.56 5.35
N LYS A 297 14.53 -0.63 5.41
CA LYS A 297 15.70 -0.95 6.24
C LYS A 297 16.60 -1.91 5.48
N ILE A 298 17.87 -1.57 5.36
CA ILE A 298 18.86 -2.36 4.63
C ILE A 298 19.82 -3.01 5.61
N ASP A 299 19.79 -4.33 5.67
CA ASP A 299 20.63 -5.12 6.58
C ASP A 299 20.66 -4.54 8.01
N LYS A 300 21.82 -4.15 8.51
CA LYS A 300 22.03 -3.58 9.85
C LYS A 300 21.91 -2.06 9.90
N GLU A 301 21.72 -1.39 8.78
CA GLU A 301 21.55 0.06 8.73
C GLU A 301 20.29 0.48 9.52
N PRO A 302 20.25 1.72 10.05
CA PRO A 302 19.03 2.25 10.68
C PRO A 302 17.85 2.22 9.70
N ALA A 303 16.64 2.01 10.22
CA ALA A 303 15.44 2.14 9.41
C ALA A 303 15.21 3.59 9.01
N VAL A 304 14.83 3.80 7.76
CA VAL A 304 14.34 5.09 7.24
C VAL A 304 12.84 5.13 7.37
N TYR A 305 12.29 6.24 7.89
CA TYR A 305 10.86 6.43 8.08
C TYR A 305 10.30 7.44 7.09
N ALA A 306 9.01 7.30 6.80
CA ALA A 306 8.26 8.24 6.00
C ALA A 306 6.92 8.58 6.65
N PHE A 307 6.44 9.79 6.38
CA PHE A 307 5.03 10.12 6.50
C PHE A 307 4.32 9.81 5.19
N GLU A 308 3.13 9.22 5.28
CA GLU A 308 2.35 8.82 4.12
C GLU A 308 0.94 9.36 4.18
N GLY A 309 0.47 9.91 3.05
CA GLY A 309 -0.93 10.12 2.75
C GLY A 309 -1.39 9.09 1.73
N TRP A 310 -2.65 8.67 1.81
CA TRP A 310 -3.18 7.65 0.92
C TRP A 310 -4.65 7.88 0.60
N THR A 311 -5.04 7.57 -0.63
CA THR A 311 -6.42 7.49 -1.08
C THR A 311 -6.66 6.24 -1.91
N SER A 312 -7.77 5.55 -1.62
CA SER A 312 -8.18 4.36 -2.38
C SER A 312 -8.69 4.67 -3.79
N VAL A 313 -8.89 5.94 -4.10
CA VAL A 313 -9.51 6.40 -5.34
C VAL A 313 -8.60 7.44 -6.00
N GLY A 314 -7.66 6.95 -6.80
CA GLY A 314 -6.86 7.75 -7.73
C GLY A 314 -7.42 7.56 -9.14
N GLY A 315 -6.70 6.81 -9.96
CA GLY A 315 -7.12 6.43 -11.31
C GLY A 315 -8.46 5.71 -11.39
N LYS A 316 -8.89 5.05 -10.30
CA LYS A 316 -10.26 4.48 -10.21
C LYS A 316 -11.38 5.50 -10.41
N ALA A 317 -11.13 6.79 -10.15
CA ALA A 317 -12.09 7.85 -10.49
C ALA A 317 -12.21 8.01 -12.00
N ILE A 318 -11.10 7.93 -12.73
CA ILE A 318 -11.07 8.03 -14.19
C ILE A 318 -11.71 6.79 -14.81
N GLU A 319 -11.38 5.60 -14.28
CA GLU A 319 -12.00 4.34 -14.68
C GLU A 319 -13.53 4.37 -14.49
N TRP A 320 -13.99 4.91 -13.37
CA TRP A 320 -15.42 5.09 -13.10
C TRP A 320 -16.09 6.03 -14.10
N LEU A 321 -15.43 7.16 -14.46
CA LEU A 321 -15.93 8.07 -15.51
C LEU A 321 -15.96 7.39 -16.88
N LYS A 322 -15.02 6.46 -17.17
CA LYS A 322 -14.96 5.69 -18.42
C LYS A 322 -16.04 4.60 -18.45
N ASN A 323 -16.11 3.77 -17.43
CA ASN A 323 -16.92 2.54 -17.47
C ASN A 323 -18.36 2.73 -16.99
N ASN A 324 -18.60 3.58 -15.99
CA ASN A 324 -19.92 3.76 -15.39
C ASN A 324 -20.66 4.99 -15.96
N ILE A 325 -19.99 6.14 -16.05
CA ILE A 325 -20.61 7.37 -16.55
C ILE A 325 -20.49 7.49 -18.08
N LYS A 326 -19.46 6.82 -18.65
CA LYS A 326 -19.21 6.77 -20.11
C LYS A 326 -18.99 8.15 -20.76
N ILE A 327 -18.31 9.04 -20.05
CA ILE A 327 -17.94 10.36 -20.57
C ILE A 327 -16.49 10.44 -21.08
N VAL A 328 -15.68 9.40 -20.81
CA VAL A 328 -14.32 9.21 -21.31
C VAL A 328 -14.33 7.98 -22.22
N ASN A 329 -13.90 8.10 -23.47
CA ASN A 329 -13.96 6.99 -24.43
C ASN A 329 -12.59 6.31 -24.63
N SER A 330 -11.48 7.06 -24.48
CA SER A 330 -10.13 6.53 -24.65
C SER A 330 -9.13 7.27 -23.77
N ASP A 331 -7.96 6.66 -23.60
CA ASP A 331 -6.86 7.27 -22.84
C ASP A 331 -6.24 8.46 -23.61
N GLU A 332 -6.39 8.51 -24.93
CA GLU A 332 -6.02 9.66 -25.75
C GLU A 332 -6.80 10.94 -25.35
N GLU A 333 -8.05 10.81 -24.88
CA GLU A 333 -8.82 11.97 -24.39
C GLU A 333 -8.15 12.58 -23.14
N ILE A 334 -7.41 11.80 -22.36
CA ILE A 334 -6.64 12.27 -21.20
C ILE A 334 -5.41 13.05 -21.69
N GLU A 335 -4.66 12.48 -22.63
CA GLU A 335 -3.43 13.10 -23.15
C GLU A 335 -3.72 14.41 -23.91
N LEU A 336 -4.77 14.40 -24.72
CA LEU A 336 -5.19 15.55 -25.53
C LEU A 336 -6.07 16.55 -24.76
N LEU A 337 -6.25 16.37 -23.45
CA LEU A 337 -7.07 17.24 -22.63
C LEU A 337 -6.42 18.63 -22.51
N ASN A 338 -6.86 19.54 -23.36
CA ASN A 338 -6.48 20.95 -23.32
C ASN A 338 -7.72 21.80 -23.02
N ILE A 339 -7.86 22.17 -21.75
CA ILE A 339 -8.95 23.03 -21.27
C ILE A 339 -8.46 23.83 -20.05
N ASP A 340 -8.89 25.06 -19.94
CA ASP A 340 -8.54 25.91 -18.80
C ASP A 340 -9.09 25.35 -17.50
N ALA A 341 -8.39 25.69 -16.39
CA ALA A 341 -8.87 25.39 -15.07
C ALA A 341 -10.23 26.05 -14.84
N SER A 342 -11.24 25.23 -14.62
CA SER A 342 -12.58 25.72 -14.27
C SER A 342 -12.76 25.66 -12.74
N ASP A 343 -13.86 26.24 -12.26
CA ASP A 343 -14.26 26.12 -10.85
C ASP A 343 -14.98 24.78 -10.53
N VAL A 344 -14.85 23.79 -11.40
CA VAL A 344 -15.36 22.43 -11.18
C VAL A 344 -14.36 21.65 -10.34
N TYR A 345 -14.81 21.07 -9.26
CA TYR A 345 -14.04 20.22 -8.35
C TYR A 345 -14.72 18.86 -8.23
N PHE A 346 -13.95 17.81 -8.35
CA PHE A 346 -14.39 16.45 -8.10
C PHE A 346 -13.67 15.90 -6.85
N VAL A 347 -14.42 15.56 -5.82
CA VAL A 347 -13.92 14.85 -4.64
C VAL A 347 -14.35 13.38 -4.76
N PRO A 348 -13.45 12.45 -5.15
CA PRO A 348 -13.83 11.07 -5.42
C PRO A 348 -13.85 10.22 -4.13
N ALA A 349 -14.59 10.66 -3.11
CA ALA A 349 -14.68 9.98 -1.83
C ALA A 349 -15.64 8.77 -1.87
N PHE A 350 -15.39 7.81 -2.78
CA PHE A 350 -16.25 6.63 -2.96
C PHE A 350 -16.25 5.71 -1.72
N ASN A 351 -15.10 5.61 -1.05
CA ASN A 351 -14.91 4.87 0.20
C ASN A 351 -14.54 5.82 1.37
N GLY A 352 -15.07 7.05 1.35
CA GLY A 352 -14.64 8.08 2.28
C GLY A 352 -13.33 8.75 1.89
N LEU A 353 -12.76 9.54 2.82
CA LEU A 353 -11.46 10.17 2.69
C LEU A 353 -10.51 9.58 3.73
N ALA A 354 -9.37 9.07 3.27
CA ALA A 354 -8.30 8.53 4.11
C ALA A 354 -7.33 9.63 4.58
N ALA A 355 -6.06 9.30 4.82
CA ALA A 355 -5.04 10.25 5.26
C ALA A 355 -4.80 11.39 4.24
N PRO A 356 -4.71 12.65 4.69
CA PRO A 356 -4.70 13.11 6.07
C PRO A 356 -6.08 13.43 6.69
N HIS A 357 -7.16 13.32 5.93
CA HIS A 357 -8.50 13.81 6.32
C HIS A 357 -9.22 12.89 7.32
N TRP A 358 -9.11 11.59 7.18
CA TRP A 358 -9.77 10.57 8.02
C TRP A 358 -11.28 10.78 8.18
N LYS A 359 -12.00 10.94 7.04
CA LYS A 359 -13.46 11.12 6.98
C LYS A 359 -14.12 9.92 6.29
N PRO A 360 -14.35 8.80 6.99
CA PRO A 360 -14.88 7.57 6.39
C PRO A 360 -16.30 7.76 5.83
N ASN A 361 -17.06 8.71 6.37
CA ASN A 361 -18.44 9.01 5.94
C ASN A 361 -18.52 10.01 4.78
N ALA A 362 -17.41 10.58 4.31
CA ALA A 362 -17.42 11.46 3.14
C ALA A 362 -17.96 10.72 1.92
N LYS A 363 -18.63 11.45 1.03
CA LYS A 363 -19.18 10.91 -0.23
C LYS A 363 -18.60 11.63 -1.43
N GLY A 364 -18.49 10.90 -2.54
CA GLY A 364 -18.07 11.49 -3.80
C GLY A 364 -19.01 12.62 -4.22
N ILE A 365 -18.45 13.75 -4.64
CA ILE A 365 -19.20 14.90 -5.16
C ILE A 365 -18.49 15.53 -6.35
N ILE A 366 -19.29 16.11 -7.23
CA ILE A 366 -18.82 17.06 -8.25
C ILE A 366 -19.53 18.39 -7.95
N CYS A 367 -18.79 19.48 -7.82
CA CYS A 367 -19.34 20.79 -7.51
C CYS A 367 -18.71 21.90 -8.34
N GLY A 368 -19.37 23.08 -8.41
CA GLY A 368 -18.90 24.21 -9.20
C GLY A 368 -19.37 24.18 -10.66
N MET A 369 -20.26 23.26 -11.03
CA MET A 369 -20.80 23.17 -12.40
C MET A 369 -21.70 24.37 -12.74
N THR A 370 -21.59 24.79 -13.99
CA THR A 370 -22.45 25.79 -14.64
C THR A 370 -22.98 25.22 -15.95
N HIS A 371 -23.84 25.93 -16.67
CA HIS A 371 -24.34 25.48 -17.96
C HIS A 371 -23.26 25.41 -19.05
N PHE A 372 -22.09 26.02 -18.86
CA PHE A 372 -20.92 25.89 -19.73
C PHE A 372 -20.08 24.64 -19.42
N THR A 373 -20.33 23.98 -18.28
CA THR A 373 -19.57 22.79 -17.91
C THR A 373 -19.84 21.64 -18.85
N ASN A 374 -18.80 21.02 -19.37
CA ASN A 374 -18.88 19.86 -20.25
C ASN A 374 -18.01 18.70 -19.71
N LYS A 375 -18.02 17.56 -20.42
CA LYS A 375 -17.30 16.35 -19.99
C LYS A 375 -15.80 16.56 -19.76
N LYS A 376 -15.15 17.47 -20.51
CA LYS A 376 -13.71 17.75 -20.37
C LYS A 376 -13.39 18.43 -19.03
N HIS A 377 -14.27 19.34 -18.56
CA HIS A 377 -14.11 19.96 -17.25
C HIS A 377 -14.22 18.94 -16.11
N ILE A 378 -15.14 17.96 -16.22
CA ILE A 378 -15.29 16.90 -15.23
C ILE A 378 -14.07 15.98 -15.25
N LEU A 379 -13.57 15.59 -16.43
CA LEU A 379 -12.37 14.78 -16.55
C LEU A 379 -11.14 15.48 -15.96
N ARG A 380 -10.95 16.77 -16.26
CA ARG A 380 -9.88 17.56 -15.66
C ARG A 380 -10.00 17.62 -14.13
N ALA A 381 -11.17 17.90 -13.60
CA ALA A 381 -11.41 17.93 -12.16
C ALA A 381 -11.10 16.58 -11.49
N ALA A 382 -11.33 15.46 -12.18
CA ALA A 382 -10.98 14.14 -11.68
C ALA A 382 -9.46 13.90 -11.66
N LEU A 383 -8.74 14.36 -12.69
CA LEU A 383 -7.27 14.29 -12.73
C LEU A 383 -6.64 15.21 -11.66
N GLU A 384 -7.19 16.41 -11.47
CA GLU A 384 -6.73 17.34 -10.45
C GLU A 384 -7.03 16.88 -9.02
N ALA A 385 -8.00 15.99 -8.81
CA ALA A 385 -8.38 15.51 -7.49
C ALA A 385 -7.22 14.84 -6.76
N PHE A 386 -6.45 13.98 -7.42
CA PHE A 386 -5.27 13.36 -6.79
C PHE A 386 -4.08 14.33 -6.69
N CYS A 387 -3.99 15.32 -7.58
CA CYS A 387 -3.02 16.40 -7.43
C CYS A 387 -3.30 17.26 -6.18
N PHE A 388 -4.56 17.59 -5.92
CA PHE A 388 -4.96 18.29 -4.69
C PHE A 388 -4.74 17.44 -3.43
N HIS A 389 -5.01 16.13 -3.51
CA HIS A 389 -4.70 15.22 -2.41
C HIS A 389 -3.19 15.22 -2.10
N THR A 390 -2.32 15.21 -3.10
CA THR A 390 -0.87 15.37 -2.91
C THR A 390 -0.54 16.68 -2.18
N LYS A 391 -1.21 17.79 -2.53
CA LYS A 391 -1.06 19.07 -1.81
C LYS A 391 -1.52 19.00 -0.36
N ASP A 392 -2.64 18.30 -0.08
CA ASP A 392 -3.11 18.07 1.29
C ASP A 392 -2.02 17.39 2.15
N VAL A 393 -1.38 16.35 1.58
CA VAL A 393 -0.27 15.62 2.23
C VAL A 393 0.94 16.52 2.45
N CYS A 394 1.37 17.29 1.43
CA CYS A 394 2.50 18.21 1.55
C CYS A 394 2.27 19.29 2.63
N ILE A 395 1.03 19.78 2.76
CA ILE A 395 0.67 20.75 3.80
C ILE A 395 0.70 20.12 5.19
N ALA A 396 0.18 18.90 5.34
CA ALA A 396 0.25 18.17 6.59
C ALA A 396 1.71 17.87 6.98
N PHE A 397 2.53 17.43 6.01
CA PHE A 397 3.96 17.20 6.20
C PHE A 397 4.70 18.46 6.68
N LYS A 398 4.47 19.59 6.00
CA LYS A 398 5.06 20.89 6.40
C LYS A 398 4.69 21.26 7.84
N LYS A 399 3.44 21.02 8.25
CA LYS A 399 2.99 21.31 9.63
C LYS A 399 3.66 20.42 10.67
N ASP A 400 3.95 19.16 10.34
CA ASP A 400 4.59 18.22 11.26
C ASP A 400 6.11 18.40 11.36
N THR A 401 6.76 18.83 10.27
CA THR A 401 8.24 18.85 10.16
C THR A 401 8.85 20.22 10.01
N ASN A 402 8.06 21.26 9.67
CA ASN A 402 8.52 22.58 9.20
C ASN A 402 9.35 22.53 7.91
N ILE A 403 9.40 21.39 7.22
CA ILE A 403 10.11 21.25 5.94
C ILE A 403 9.12 21.48 4.79
N VAL A 404 9.54 22.22 3.78
CA VAL A 404 8.81 22.40 2.52
C VAL A 404 9.55 21.60 1.46
N PRO A 405 8.93 20.59 0.86
CA PRO A 405 9.51 19.88 -0.27
C PRO A 405 9.82 20.84 -1.42
N SER A 406 10.99 20.73 -2.03
CA SER A 406 11.40 21.56 -3.16
C SER A 406 11.04 20.97 -4.52
N GLN A 407 10.88 19.65 -4.56
CA GLN A 407 10.57 18.87 -5.76
C GLN A 407 9.66 17.72 -5.38
N LEU A 408 8.82 17.27 -6.31
CA LEU A 408 8.01 16.07 -6.19
C LEU A 408 8.38 15.08 -7.28
N PHE A 409 8.74 13.86 -6.93
CA PHE A 409 8.84 12.76 -7.88
C PHE A 409 7.47 12.09 -8.06
N ILE A 410 7.05 11.89 -9.32
CA ILE A 410 5.79 11.20 -9.65
C ILE A 410 6.10 9.91 -10.41
N ASP A 411 5.49 8.82 -9.93
CA ASP A 411 5.51 7.50 -10.53
C ASP A 411 4.07 6.99 -10.76
N GLY A 412 3.92 5.84 -11.41
CA GLY A 412 2.66 5.16 -11.63
C GLY A 412 1.97 5.53 -12.95
N LEU A 413 0.84 4.87 -13.23
CA LEU A 413 0.14 4.85 -14.51
C LEU A 413 -0.16 6.25 -15.10
N TYR A 414 -0.49 7.23 -14.25
CA TYR A 414 -0.85 8.57 -14.72
C TYR A 414 0.35 9.52 -14.83
N SER A 415 1.57 9.09 -14.48
CA SER A 415 2.80 9.88 -14.61
C SER A 415 3.26 10.08 -16.07
N ILE A 416 2.70 9.31 -17.02
CA ILE A 416 2.97 9.44 -18.46
C ILE A 416 2.32 10.68 -19.08
N TYR A 417 1.24 11.18 -18.50
CA TYR A 417 0.46 12.26 -19.07
C TYR A 417 1.05 13.64 -18.71
N ASN A 418 1.56 14.36 -19.72
CA ASN A 418 2.19 15.67 -19.53
C ASN A 418 1.27 16.71 -18.88
N ASN A 419 -0.02 16.67 -19.19
CA ASN A 419 -1.01 17.55 -18.58
C ASN A 419 -1.19 17.29 -17.09
N VAL A 420 -1.15 16.01 -16.64
CA VAL A 420 -1.21 15.64 -15.22
C VAL A 420 0.01 16.18 -14.47
N LEU A 421 1.21 16.04 -15.05
CA LEU A 421 2.44 16.58 -14.47
C LEU A 421 2.36 18.11 -14.35
N SER A 422 1.84 18.80 -15.38
CA SER A 422 1.64 20.25 -15.36
C SER A 422 0.61 20.67 -14.31
N TYR A 423 -0.53 19.97 -14.20
CA TYR A 423 -1.53 20.26 -13.17
C TYR A 423 -0.95 20.09 -11.77
N GLN A 424 -0.12 19.06 -11.56
CA GLN A 424 0.52 18.84 -10.28
C GLN A 424 1.53 19.94 -9.94
N ALA A 425 2.38 20.32 -10.88
CA ALA A 425 3.34 21.41 -10.69
C ALA A 425 2.60 22.72 -10.37
N ASP A 426 1.56 23.06 -11.11
CA ASP A 426 0.74 24.26 -10.91
C ASP A 426 -0.01 24.26 -9.57
N ILE A 427 -0.53 23.12 -9.13
CA ILE A 427 -1.23 23.01 -7.85
C ILE A 427 -0.26 23.12 -6.68
N LEU A 428 0.92 22.47 -6.75
CA LEU A 428 1.91 22.53 -5.66
C LEU A 428 2.72 23.82 -5.64
N GLY A 429 3.09 24.34 -6.80
CA GLY A 429 4.02 25.46 -6.95
C GLY A 429 5.49 25.06 -6.82
N ILE A 430 5.83 23.80 -7.10
CA ILE A 430 7.19 23.26 -7.10
C ILE A 430 7.45 22.43 -8.36
N ASP A 431 8.72 22.18 -8.65
CA ASP A 431 9.10 21.31 -9.76
C ASP A 431 8.60 19.88 -9.57
N VAL A 432 8.04 19.31 -10.62
CA VAL A 432 7.61 17.91 -10.68
C VAL A 432 8.55 17.13 -11.56
N ILE A 433 9.08 16.04 -11.03
CA ILE A 433 10.00 15.14 -11.72
C ILE A 433 9.27 13.85 -12.03
N SER A 434 9.37 13.35 -13.24
CA SER A 434 8.87 12.03 -13.64
C SER A 434 9.93 11.29 -14.44
N SER A 435 9.91 9.96 -14.34
CA SER A 435 10.66 9.08 -15.23
C SER A 435 9.82 8.74 -16.46
N GLN A 436 10.47 8.48 -17.59
CA GLN A 436 9.79 7.89 -18.74
C GLN A 436 9.47 6.40 -18.53
N MET A 437 10.09 5.76 -17.54
CA MET A 437 9.85 4.37 -17.17
C MET A 437 8.82 4.35 -16.04
N THR A 438 7.58 4.15 -16.43
CA THR A 438 6.45 4.00 -15.50
C THR A 438 6.37 2.57 -14.99
N ASP A 439 5.97 2.38 -13.74
CA ASP A 439 5.78 1.09 -13.03
C ASP A 439 7.06 0.27 -12.77
N ASP A 440 8.25 0.73 -13.17
CA ASP A 440 9.48 -0.03 -13.05
C ASP A 440 10.37 0.40 -11.87
N MET A 441 10.05 1.52 -11.21
CA MET A 441 10.86 2.03 -10.11
C MET A 441 10.89 1.09 -8.90
N ALA A 442 9.76 0.45 -8.57
CA ALA A 442 9.67 -0.54 -7.51
C ALA A 442 10.48 -1.80 -7.87
N ILE A 443 10.38 -2.26 -9.11
CA ILE A 443 11.15 -3.39 -9.64
C ILE A 443 12.65 -3.09 -9.57
N TYR A 444 13.06 -1.90 -10.03
CA TYR A 444 14.45 -1.47 -9.95
C TYR A 444 14.95 -1.38 -8.50
N GLY A 445 14.18 -0.77 -7.59
CA GLY A 445 14.54 -0.64 -6.19
C GLY A 445 14.75 -1.99 -5.51
N SER A 446 13.87 -2.95 -5.76
CA SER A 446 14.01 -4.32 -5.26
C SER A 446 15.21 -5.04 -5.87
N ALA A 447 15.43 -4.93 -7.18
CA ALA A 447 16.59 -5.52 -7.85
C ALA A 447 17.91 -4.96 -7.28
N LYS A 448 17.98 -3.64 -7.09
CA LYS A 448 19.13 -2.95 -6.49
C LYS A 448 19.42 -3.43 -5.06
N ALA A 449 18.37 -3.58 -4.25
CA ALA A 449 18.52 -4.09 -2.89
C ALA A 449 18.96 -5.55 -2.86
N ALA A 450 18.41 -6.40 -3.73
CA ALA A 450 18.83 -7.80 -3.85
C ALA A 450 20.28 -7.93 -4.33
N ALA A 451 20.67 -7.16 -5.33
CA ALA A 451 22.03 -7.17 -5.87
C ALA A 451 23.09 -6.77 -4.83
N LYS A 452 22.74 -5.79 -3.95
CA LYS A 452 23.62 -5.37 -2.84
C LYS A 452 24.02 -6.53 -1.93
N VAL A 453 23.14 -7.51 -1.72
CA VAL A 453 23.41 -8.69 -0.85
C VAL A 453 24.55 -9.54 -1.37
N ILE A 454 24.74 -9.60 -2.69
CA ILE A 454 25.81 -10.36 -3.35
C ILE A 454 26.92 -9.47 -3.91
N ASN A 455 27.01 -8.22 -3.42
CA ASN A 455 27.99 -7.21 -3.80
C ASN A 455 28.03 -6.92 -5.32
N ILE A 456 26.87 -6.96 -5.97
CA ILE A 456 26.69 -6.50 -7.34
C ILE A 456 26.11 -5.08 -7.29
N GLU A 457 26.80 -4.15 -7.92
CA GLU A 457 26.24 -2.81 -8.16
C GLU A 457 25.39 -2.85 -9.43
N ILE A 458 24.13 -2.49 -9.28
CA ILE A 458 23.29 -2.17 -10.43
C ILE A 458 23.54 -0.71 -10.75
N GLY A 459 23.91 -0.44 -11.99
CA GLY A 459 24.12 0.91 -12.48
C GLY A 459 22.86 1.77 -12.20
N SER A 460 23.09 3.01 -11.76
CA SER A 460 22.03 4.01 -11.84
C SER A 460 21.71 4.14 -13.32
N HIS A 461 20.57 3.58 -13.71
CA HIS A 461 20.05 3.84 -15.05
C HIS A 461 20.05 5.35 -15.24
N GLU A 462 20.59 5.86 -16.36
CA GLU A 462 20.41 7.24 -16.74
C GLU A 462 18.91 7.41 -17.05
N TRP A 463 18.15 7.62 -15.98
CA TRP A 463 16.74 7.91 -16.08
C TRP A 463 16.60 9.17 -16.92
N SER A 464 15.93 9.06 -18.04
CA SER A 464 15.49 10.24 -18.76
C SER A 464 14.44 10.94 -17.88
N LEU A 465 14.95 11.71 -16.92
CA LEU A 465 14.12 12.48 -15.98
C LEU A 465 13.56 13.69 -16.72
N LYS A 466 12.25 13.84 -16.65
CA LYS A 466 11.54 15.00 -17.12
C LYS A 466 11.21 15.91 -15.94
N ILE A 467 11.57 17.19 -16.05
CA ILE A 467 11.22 18.22 -15.06
C ILE A 467 10.11 19.09 -15.65
N THR A 468 8.99 19.16 -14.95
CA THR A 468 7.85 20.02 -15.27
C THR A 468 7.78 21.13 -14.23
N LYS A 469 7.85 22.38 -14.68
CA LYS A 469 7.83 23.57 -13.81
C LYS A 469 6.43 24.14 -13.65
N PRO A 470 6.09 24.73 -12.50
CA PRO A 470 4.83 25.43 -12.32
C PRO A 470 4.73 26.67 -13.19
N MET A 471 3.53 26.91 -13.74
CA MET A 471 3.21 28.08 -14.57
C MET A 471 2.26 29.06 -13.85
N THR A 472 1.70 28.67 -12.69
CA THR A 472 0.74 29.44 -11.93
C THR A 472 1.41 30.27 -10.82
N THR A 473 0.79 31.39 -10.48
CA THR A 473 1.21 32.23 -9.36
C THR A 473 0.82 31.62 -8.01
N GLU A 474 1.49 32.03 -6.93
CA GLU A 474 1.11 31.60 -5.57
C GLU A 474 -0.32 32.00 -5.19
N GLU A 475 -0.82 33.14 -5.71
CA GLU A 475 -2.18 33.59 -5.45
C GLU A 475 -3.20 32.66 -6.09
N GLU A 476 -2.99 32.27 -7.34
CA GLU A 476 -3.82 31.28 -8.05
C GLU A 476 -3.81 29.94 -7.33
N GLN A 477 -2.65 29.46 -6.92
CA GLN A 477 -2.50 28.21 -6.16
C GLN A 477 -3.28 28.26 -4.84
N ARG A 478 -3.19 29.36 -4.07
CA ARG A 478 -3.93 29.57 -2.82
C ARG A 478 -5.43 29.62 -3.07
N ASN A 479 -5.86 30.33 -4.11
CA ASN A 479 -7.28 30.46 -4.45
C ASN A 479 -7.87 29.09 -4.84
N ARG A 480 -7.23 28.36 -5.74
CA ARG A 480 -7.68 27.02 -6.17
C ARG A 480 -7.72 26.04 -5.00
N TYR A 481 -6.69 26.02 -4.15
CA TYR A 481 -6.66 25.15 -2.99
C TYR A 481 -7.75 25.51 -1.96
N SER A 482 -8.04 26.81 -1.75
CA SER A 482 -9.14 27.22 -0.87
C SER A 482 -10.51 26.69 -1.33
N LYS A 483 -10.74 26.66 -2.66
CA LYS A 483 -11.95 26.10 -3.26
C LYS A 483 -12.00 24.56 -3.13
N TRP A 484 -10.86 23.89 -3.29
CA TRP A 484 -10.72 22.45 -3.00
C TRP A 484 -11.14 22.11 -1.57
N LEU A 485 -10.63 22.84 -0.58
CA LEU A 485 -11.01 22.62 0.83
C LEU A 485 -12.53 22.82 1.08
N LYS A 486 -13.16 23.77 0.36
CA LYS A 486 -14.62 23.93 0.38
C LYS A 486 -15.34 22.72 -0.23
N ALA A 487 -14.81 22.13 -1.29
CA ALA A 487 -15.33 20.89 -1.88
C ALA A 487 -15.21 19.71 -0.90
N ILE A 488 -14.04 19.52 -0.27
CA ILE A 488 -13.86 18.53 0.81
C ILE A 488 -14.91 18.70 1.92
N LYS A 489 -15.11 19.92 2.41
CA LYS A 489 -16.12 20.21 3.44
C LYS A 489 -17.54 19.83 2.99
N ARG A 490 -17.89 20.08 1.74
CA ARG A 490 -19.20 19.69 1.19
C ARG A 490 -19.35 18.17 1.11
N SER A 491 -18.31 17.44 0.72
CA SER A 491 -18.35 15.97 0.64
C SER A 491 -18.61 15.32 2.01
N THR A 492 -18.21 15.98 3.10
CA THR A 492 -18.44 15.51 4.47
C THR A 492 -19.79 15.94 5.06
N ALA A 493 -20.44 16.95 4.48
CA ALA A 493 -21.71 17.49 4.98
C ALA A 493 -22.94 16.68 4.52
N ILE A 494 -22.79 15.79 3.53
CA ILE A 494 -23.90 14.99 2.96
C ILE A 494 -24.41 13.95 3.96
N THR A 495 -23.55 13.45 4.85
CA THR A 495 -23.94 12.50 5.88
C THR A 495 -24.22 13.23 7.19
N LYS A 496 -25.51 13.40 7.53
CA LYS A 496 -25.88 13.67 8.93
C LYS A 496 -25.43 12.48 9.78
N PRO A 497 -24.91 12.70 11.01
CA PRO A 497 -24.75 11.59 11.94
C PRO A 497 -26.10 10.92 12.07
N GLN A 498 -26.21 9.63 11.71
CA GLN A 498 -27.44 8.89 11.97
C GLN A 498 -27.61 8.86 13.49
N PRO A 499 -28.76 9.31 14.03
CA PRO A 499 -29.09 9.03 15.42
C PRO A 499 -29.06 7.50 15.56
N ASN A 500 -28.43 7.01 16.63
CA ASN A 500 -28.28 5.60 16.95
C ASN A 500 -29.54 4.82 16.53
N GLN A 501 -29.47 4.14 15.39
CA GLN A 501 -30.45 3.09 15.10
C GLN A 501 -30.07 1.95 16.03
N THR A 502 -30.81 1.78 17.11
CA THR A 502 -30.91 0.52 17.81
C THR A 502 -31.40 -0.50 16.79
N VAL A 503 -30.45 -1.26 16.28
CA VAL A 503 -30.73 -2.39 15.39
C VAL A 503 -31.39 -3.46 16.25
N ASN A 504 -32.71 -3.52 16.22
CA ASN A 504 -33.47 -4.69 16.63
C ASN A 504 -33.18 -5.80 15.60
N ASN A 505 -32.05 -6.45 15.70
CA ASN A 505 -31.78 -7.71 15.04
C ASN A 505 -32.15 -8.86 15.99
N HIS A 506 -33.41 -9.28 15.94
CA HIS A 506 -33.74 -10.66 16.26
C HIS A 506 -33.11 -11.53 15.17
N ASN A 507 -31.91 -12.07 15.44
CA ASN A 507 -31.51 -13.45 15.12
C ASN A 507 -30.06 -13.68 15.51
N ASN A 508 -29.88 -14.52 16.54
CA ASN A 508 -28.69 -15.33 16.84
C ASN A 508 -27.31 -14.63 17.01
N PHE A 509 -27.15 -13.89 18.10
CA PHE A 509 -25.80 -13.52 18.60
C PHE A 509 -25.67 -13.84 20.10
N SER A 510 -25.69 -15.11 20.46
CA SER A 510 -25.45 -15.54 21.86
C SER A 510 -23.98 -15.84 22.18
N THR A 511 -23.05 -15.67 21.23
CA THR A 511 -21.62 -15.98 21.44
C THR A 511 -20.71 -14.77 21.68
N HIS A 512 -21.20 -13.53 21.48
CA HIS A 512 -20.37 -12.33 21.68
C HIS A 512 -20.29 -11.83 23.12
N PHE A 513 -21.16 -12.26 24.00
CA PHE A 513 -21.18 -11.79 25.40
C PHE A 513 -20.03 -12.32 26.27
N LEU A 514 -19.45 -13.46 25.91
CA LEU A 514 -18.35 -14.06 26.70
C LEU A 514 -16.99 -13.39 26.44
N SER A 515 -16.75 -12.87 25.24
CA SER A 515 -15.50 -12.15 24.92
C SER A 515 -15.47 -10.75 25.52
N THR A 516 -16.61 -10.09 25.63
CA THR A 516 -16.74 -8.75 26.23
C THR A 516 -16.58 -8.80 27.75
N ALA A 517 -17.11 -9.83 28.42
CA ALA A 517 -16.92 -10.04 29.86
C ALA A 517 -15.46 -10.32 30.20
N TYR A 518 -14.72 -11.02 29.34
CA TYR A 518 -13.31 -11.31 29.51
C TYR A 518 -12.45 -10.04 29.36
N LEU A 519 -12.79 -9.15 28.42
CA LEU A 519 -12.13 -7.84 28.23
C LEU A 519 -12.33 -6.91 29.45
N ILE A 520 -13.53 -6.89 30.03
CA ILE A 520 -13.85 -6.11 31.23
C ILE A 520 -13.08 -6.67 32.45
N ALA A 521 -12.97 -7.98 32.57
CA ALA A 521 -12.20 -8.64 33.65
C ALA A 521 -10.70 -8.34 33.52
N MET A 522 -10.15 -8.33 32.29
CA MET A 522 -8.73 -8.01 32.03
C MET A 522 -8.41 -6.54 32.31
N MET A 523 -9.30 -5.60 31.96
CA MET A 523 -9.13 -4.18 32.30
C MET A 523 -9.18 -3.94 33.82
N GLY A 524 -9.99 -4.70 34.55
CA GLY A 524 -10.00 -4.70 36.02
C GLY A 524 -8.66 -5.15 36.62
N MET A 525 -8.03 -6.18 36.06
CA MET A 525 -6.72 -6.67 36.53
C MET A 525 -5.56 -5.71 36.21
N MET A 526 -5.57 -5.02 35.08
CA MET A 526 -4.56 -3.99 34.77
C MET A 526 -4.65 -2.78 35.69
N ALA A 527 -5.87 -2.36 36.08
CA ALA A 527 -6.07 -1.26 37.02
C ALA A 527 -5.58 -1.58 38.47
N PHE A 528 -5.42 -2.85 38.82
CA PHE A 528 -4.87 -3.29 40.08
C PHE A 528 -3.35 -3.53 40.07
N SER A 529 -2.73 -3.70 38.89
CA SER A 529 -1.27 -3.91 38.74
C SER A 529 -0.48 -2.60 38.87
N ASP A 530 -1.09 -1.43 38.64
CA ASP A 530 -0.43 -0.12 38.78
C ASP A 530 -0.47 0.45 40.21
N LYS A 531 -0.85 -0.34 41.22
CA LYS A 531 -0.92 0.08 42.62
C LYS A 531 -0.08 -0.78 43.60
N ASN A 532 0.93 -1.51 43.10
CA ASN A 532 1.93 -2.12 43.97
C ASN A 532 3.35 -1.84 43.44
#